data_912d01cf90790e12426a8b1465d30f5c
#
_entry.id   912d01cf90790e12426a8b1465d30f5c
#
_cell.length_a   1.000
_cell.length_b   1.000
_cell.length_c   1.000
_cell.angle_alpha   90.00
_cell.angle_beta   90.00
_cell.angle_gamma   90.00
#
_symmetry.space_group_name_H-M   'P 1'
#
loop_
_entity.id
_entity.type
_entity.pdbx_description
1 polymer ?
#
loop_
_entity_poly.entity_id
_entity_poly.type
_entity_poly.pdbx_seq_one_letter_code
_entity_poly.pdbx_strand_id
1 'polypeptide(L)'
;MANNFPRLPPSGIKVIVVGAGFAGLAAAIECDRKGHSVTLFEKVDGIDEIMRIGDIISFDPNGSKAFERWPGVVDEMEAIARQTAWLDLYHHQGKFVTRQSFAHEKAWGRRINGHRGQLHNIIYRHAVARGINIRLGQRVEDYFETDDPPQAGVVLAGTGERVTADVVIAAEGVRSRGRKIVLGFDENPKSSGYAVYRAWYPADRIRDNPVLRPLVANGDTHQGFIGPDIHFLASSIKNGSEVNWVFTHIDDGNIEESWQFPGKPEEALTYLGGWCPVVHELVKATPPGRLIDHKLVYRDPLPTFVSPRARIALIGDSAHPFLPTSIQGASQSIEDGVVLAACLEMSGKEGIPRALRAFEKLRYERVHRAQAMGPQTRERWHKADWDKVWKKPEMIHLVREEWLLNFDAERDAYERYGQVVAELERTRAKL
;
A
#
# COMPACT_ATOMS: atom_id res chain seq x y z
N MET A 1 -20.40 -6.51 -25.04
CA MET A 1 -20.52 -7.80 -24.33
C MET A 1 -20.62 -7.46 -22.85
N ALA A 2 -21.70 -7.88 -22.17
CA ALA A 2 -21.80 -7.68 -20.72
C ALA A 2 -20.70 -8.51 -20.06
N ASN A 3 -19.71 -7.85 -19.45
CA ASN A 3 -18.66 -8.51 -18.67
C ASN A 3 -19.33 -9.22 -17.50
N ASN A 4 -19.45 -10.54 -17.58
CA ASN A 4 -20.09 -11.35 -16.54
C ASN A 4 -19.08 -11.62 -15.41
N PHE A 5 -18.81 -10.56 -14.61
CA PHE A 5 -17.97 -10.71 -13.41
C PHE A 5 -18.74 -11.52 -12.34
N PRO A 6 -18.10 -12.51 -11.70
CA PRO A 6 -18.73 -13.23 -10.59
C PRO A 6 -19.17 -12.26 -9.49
N ARG A 7 -20.45 -12.31 -9.12
CA ARG A 7 -21.07 -11.50 -8.08
C ARG A 7 -22.10 -12.33 -7.35
N LEU A 8 -22.11 -12.25 -6.03
CA LEU A 8 -23.15 -12.85 -5.22
C LEU A 8 -24.50 -12.11 -5.42
N PRO A 9 -25.62 -12.74 -5.08
CA PRO A 9 -26.93 -12.07 -5.10
C PRO A 9 -26.92 -10.77 -4.28
N PRO A 10 -27.77 -9.78 -4.63
CA PRO A 10 -27.84 -8.52 -3.91
C PRO A 10 -28.08 -8.73 -2.41
N SER A 11 -27.21 -8.21 -1.58
CA SER A 11 -27.27 -8.32 -0.11
C SER A 11 -28.21 -7.29 0.55
N GLY A 12 -28.59 -6.26 -0.19
CA GLY A 12 -29.32 -5.10 0.35
C GLY A 12 -28.46 -4.14 1.18
N ILE A 13 -27.17 -4.39 1.35
CA ILE A 13 -26.23 -3.50 2.05
C ILE A 13 -25.75 -2.41 1.10
N LYS A 14 -25.88 -1.16 1.54
CA LYS A 14 -25.31 0.02 0.85
C LYS A 14 -24.00 0.41 1.53
N VAL A 15 -22.95 0.53 0.73
CA VAL A 15 -21.58 0.86 1.17
C VAL A 15 -21.13 2.16 0.53
N ILE A 16 -20.67 3.10 1.33
CA ILE A 16 -19.87 4.22 0.85
C ILE A 16 -18.40 3.90 1.11
N VAL A 17 -17.56 4.08 0.08
CA VAL A 17 -16.09 4.04 0.19
C VAL A 17 -15.55 5.43 -0.07
N VAL A 18 -14.63 5.91 0.76
CA VAL A 18 -14.01 7.23 0.61
C VAL A 18 -12.52 7.06 0.31
N GLY A 19 -12.12 7.50 -0.88
CA GLY A 19 -10.77 7.36 -1.41
C GLY A 19 -10.62 6.21 -2.40
N ALA A 20 -10.13 6.53 -3.61
CA ALA A 20 -9.86 5.56 -4.67
C ALA A 20 -8.40 5.06 -4.68
N GLY A 21 -7.73 5.01 -3.52
CA GLY A 21 -6.45 4.33 -3.35
C GLY A 21 -6.59 2.81 -3.42
N PHE A 22 -5.48 2.07 -3.25
CA PHE A 22 -5.50 0.60 -3.31
C PHE A 22 -6.48 -0.02 -2.30
N ALA A 23 -6.52 0.49 -1.07
CA ALA A 23 -7.45 0.03 -0.04
C ALA A 23 -8.93 0.24 -0.44
N GLY A 24 -9.25 1.46 -0.89
CA GLY A 24 -10.62 1.80 -1.26
C GLY A 24 -11.11 1.06 -2.51
N LEU A 25 -10.27 0.94 -3.54
CA LEU A 25 -10.62 0.15 -4.72
C LEU A 25 -10.79 -1.34 -4.38
N ALA A 26 -9.91 -1.92 -3.54
CA ALA A 26 -10.05 -3.30 -3.10
C ALA A 26 -11.36 -3.51 -2.33
N ALA A 27 -11.68 -2.63 -1.38
CA ALA A 27 -12.92 -2.69 -0.62
C ALA A 27 -14.16 -2.55 -1.55
N ALA A 28 -14.11 -1.62 -2.51
CA ALA A 28 -15.19 -1.41 -3.46
C ALA A 28 -15.44 -2.64 -4.34
N ILE A 29 -14.37 -3.23 -4.90
CA ILE A 29 -14.43 -4.42 -5.75
C ILE A 29 -14.94 -5.63 -4.95
N GLU A 30 -14.40 -5.85 -3.76
CA GLU A 30 -14.78 -6.99 -2.93
C GLU A 30 -16.21 -6.86 -2.38
N CYS A 31 -16.62 -5.67 -1.95
CA CYS A 31 -18.00 -5.40 -1.55
C CYS A 31 -18.97 -5.64 -2.72
N ASP A 32 -18.64 -5.17 -3.92
CA ASP A 32 -19.44 -5.42 -5.12
C ASP A 32 -19.48 -6.94 -5.45
N ARG A 33 -18.35 -7.64 -5.33
CA ARG A 33 -18.26 -9.09 -5.53
C ARG A 33 -19.16 -9.86 -4.56
N LYS A 34 -19.32 -9.36 -3.34
CA LYS A 34 -20.21 -9.91 -2.29
C LYS A 34 -21.67 -9.42 -2.41
N GLY A 35 -22.04 -8.76 -3.49
CA GLY A 35 -23.41 -8.33 -3.77
C GLY A 35 -23.84 -7.06 -3.03
N HIS A 36 -22.92 -6.31 -2.44
CA HIS A 36 -23.23 -5.02 -1.82
C HIS A 36 -23.32 -3.91 -2.89
N SER A 37 -24.17 -2.91 -2.64
CA SER A 37 -24.27 -1.71 -3.49
C SER A 37 -23.22 -0.68 -3.07
N VAL A 38 -22.27 -0.36 -3.94
CA VAL A 38 -21.11 0.48 -3.62
C VAL A 38 -21.18 1.82 -4.31
N THR A 39 -20.94 2.90 -3.55
CA THR A 39 -20.59 4.23 -4.08
C THR A 39 -19.22 4.62 -3.53
N LEU A 40 -18.29 4.97 -4.43
CA LEU A 40 -16.95 5.39 -4.07
C LEU A 40 -16.76 6.88 -4.39
N PHE A 41 -16.28 7.65 -3.42
CA PHE A 41 -15.92 9.06 -3.57
C PHE A 41 -14.41 9.24 -3.62
N GLU A 42 -13.92 10.01 -4.59
CA GLU A 42 -12.51 10.38 -4.71
C GLU A 42 -12.38 11.89 -4.95
N LYS A 43 -11.45 12.52 -4.25
CA LYS A 43 -11.21 13.98 -4.32
C LYS A 43 -10.56 14.43 -5.62
N VAL A 44 -9.82 13.53 -6.30
CA VAL A 44 -9.11 13.81 -7.54
C VAL A 44 -10.09 13.76 -8.72
N ASP A 45 -10.00 14.75 -9.61
CA ASP A 45 -10.93 14.90 -10.74
C ASP A 45 -10.69 13.91 -11.87
N GLY A 46 -9.47 13.35 -11.98
CA GLY A 46 -9.10 12.46 -13.06
C GLY A 46 -8.05 11.45 -12.69
N ILE A 47 -8.15 10.26 -13.26
CA ILE A 47 -7.22 9.16 -13.04
C ILE A 47 -5.78 9.48 -13.49
N ASP A 48 -5.61 10.37 -14.47
CA ASP A 48 -4.31 10.75 -15.01
C ASP A 48 -3.41 11.41 -13.94
N GLU A 49 -3.99 12.12 -12.97
CA GLU A 49 -3.24 12.67 -11.86
C GLU A 49 -2.65 11.57 -10.98
N ILE A 50 -3.46 10.54 -10.69
CA ILE A 50 -3.03 9.38 -9.92
C ILE A 50 -1.97 8.57 -10.68
N MET A 51 -2.12 8.45 -12.01
CA MET A 51 -1.17 7.73 -12.86
C MET A 51 0.21 8.39 -12.94
N ARG A 52 0.30 9.70 -12.78
CA ARG A 52 1.57 10.45 -12.82
C ARG A 52 2.44 10.21 -11.58
N ILE A 53 1.87 9.71 -10.49
CA ILE A 53 2.62 9.39 -9.27
C ILE A 53 3.44 8.13 -9.56
N GLY A 54 4.67 8.34 -10.05
CA GLY A 54 5.56 7.29 -10.50
C GLY A 54 6.59 6.92 -9.44
N ASP A 55 6.30 5.88 -8.67
CA ASP A 55 7.26 5.15 -7.87
C ASP A 55 6.96 3.65 -7.96
N ILE A 56 7.88 2.85 -7.43
CA ILE A 56 7.67 1.41 -7.35
C ILE A 56 6.71 1.08 -6.22
N ILE A 57 5.79 0.17 -6.49
CA ILE A 57 4.97 -0.47 -5.46
C ILE A 57 5.07 -1.98 -5.59
N SER A 58 4.94 -2.67 -4.47
CA SER A 58 4.99 -4.12 -4.40
C SER A 58 3.73 -4.69 -3.78
N PHE A 59 3.16 -5.69 -4.44
CA PHE A 59 2.19 -6.59 -3.86
C PHE A 59 2.87 -7.94 -3.65
N ASP A 60 3.02 -8.32 -2.41
CA ASP A 60 3.53 -9.63 -2.03
C ASP A 60 2.43 -10.71 -2.18
N PRO A 61 2.76 -12.02 -2.10
CA PRO A 61 1.79 -13.10 -2.27
C PRO A 61 0.50 -12.96 -1.49
N ASN A 62 0.56 -12.48 -0.24
CA ASN A 62 -0.62 -12.24 0.58
C ASN A 62 -1.61 -11.21 0.00
N GLY A 63 -1.11 -10.12 -0.59
CA GLY A 63 -1.95 -9.11 -1.24
C GLY A 63 -2.42 -9.55 -2.63
N SER A 64 -1.55 -10.20 -3.41
CA SER A 64 -1.86 -10.58 -4.79
C SER A 64 -2.89 -11.71 -4.92
N LYS A 65 -3.11 -12.53 -3.89
CA LYS A 65 -4.18 -13.56 -3.87
C LYS A 65 -5.57 -12.98 -4.14
N ALA A 66 -5.83 -11.74 -3.73
CA ALA A 66 -7.10 -11.09 -4.05
C ALA A 66 -7.26 -10.88 -5.57
N PHE A 67 -6.19 -10.49 -6.26
CA PHE A 67 -6.21 -10.22 -7.70
C PHE A 67 -6.52 -11.46 -8.54
N GLU A 68 -6.18 -12.66 -8.05
CA GLU A 68 -6.53 -13.93 -8.70
C GLU A 68 -8.05 -14.14 -8.80
N ARG A 69 -8.82 -13.45 -7.96
CA ARG A 69 -10.30 -13.46 -7.97
C ARG A 69 -10.90 -12.37 -8.86
N TRP A 70 -10.05 -11.49 -9.43
CA TRP A 70 -10.45 -10.39 -10.31
C TRP A 70 -10.05 -10.71 -11.76
N PRO A 71 -10.98 -11.15 -12.60
CA PRO A 71 -10.67 -11.62 -13.95
C PRO A 71 -9.83 -10.64 -14.76
N GLY A 72 -8.70 -11.12 -15.30
CA GLY A 72 -7.79 -10.36 -16.16
C GLY A 72 -6.80 -9.44 -15.42
N VAL A 73 -7.00 -9.13 -14.14
CA VAL A 73 -6.18 -8.17 -13.40
C VAL A 73 -4.74 -8.67 -13.22
N VAL A 74 -4.57 -9.94 -12.85
CA VAL A 74 -3.23 -10.52 -12.63
C VAL A 74 -2.42 -10.51 -13.92
N ASP A 75 -3.02 -10.94 -15.05
CA ASP A 75 -2.32 -11.04 -16.33
C ASP A 75 -1.87 -9.65 -16.82
N GLU A 76 -2.73 -8.63 -16.70
CA GLU A 76 -2.38 -7.25 -17.03
C GLU A 76 -1.26 -6.71 -16.11
N MET A 77 -1.31 -7.02 -14.82
CA MET A 77 -0.27 -6.58 -13.87
C MET A 77 1.07 -7.26 -14.15
N GLU A 78 1.08 -8.57 -14.41
CA GLU A 78 2.32 -9.31 -14.70
C GLU A 78 2.98 -8.84 -15.99
N ALA A 79 2.20 -8.44 -16.99
CA ALA A 79 2.73 -7.93 -18.26
C ALA A 79 3.60 -6.66 -18.10
N ILE A 80 3.37 -5.88 -17.03
CA ILE A 80 4.11 -4.64 -16.75
C ILE A 80 4.97 -4.70 -15.48
N ALA A 81 4.89 -5.80 -14.73
CA ALA A 81 5.64 -5.99 -13.50
C ALA A 81 7.10 -6.35 -13.77
N ARG A 82 7.96 -6.10 -12.78
CA ARG A 82 9.36 -6.53 -12.80
C ARG A 82 9.44 -8.05 -12.74
N GLN A 83 10.22 -8.62 -13.64
CA GLN A 83 10.31 -10.08 -13.81
C GLN A 83 11.45 -10.73 -13.01
N THR A 84 12.28 -9.96 -12.29
CA THR A 84 13.36 -10.55 -11.51
C THR A 84 12.88 -11.14 -10.18
N ALA A 85 13.33 -12.36 -9.90
CA ALA A 85 13.01 -13.12 -8.70
C ALA A 85 14.08 -13.00 -7.59
N TRP A 86 14.95 -12.01 -7.66
CA TRP A 86 16.00 -11.79 -6.67
C TRP A 86 16.28 -10.32 -6.41
N LEU A 87 16.96 -10.04 -5.29
CA LEU A 87 17.53 -8.76 -4.91
C LEU A 87 19.03 -8.96 -4.70
N ASP A 88 19.84 -8.24 -5.46
CA ASP A 88 21.28 -8.16 -5.27
C ASP A 88 21.60 -7.05 -4.26
N LEU A 89 22.27 -7.40 -3.18
CA LEU A 89 22.65 -6.48 -2.12
C LEU A 89 24.13 -6.16 -2.17
N TYR A 90 24.42 -4.88 -2.10
CA TYR A 90 25.75 -4.28 -2.19
C TYR A 90 26.03 -3.43 -0.96
N HIS A 91 27.29 -3.36 -0.58
CA HIS A 91 27.80 -2.29 0.26
C HIS A 91 27.71 -0.95 -0.50
N HIS A 92 27.49 0.16 0.18
CA HIS A 92 27.35 1.48 -0.48
C HIS A 92 28.53 1.85 -1.40
N GLN A 93 29.73 1.33 -1.17
CA GLN A 93 30.90 1.51 -2.03
C GLN A 93 30.90 0.61 -3.28
N GLY A 94 29.84 -0.17 -3.52
CA GLY A 94 29.66 -0.97 -4.72
C GLY A 94 30.16 -2.41 -4.63
N LYS A 95 30.71 -2.85 -3.49
CA LYS A 95 31.11 -4.25 -3.30
C LYS A 95 29.87 -5.13 -3.12
N PHE A 96 29.74 -6.16 -3.97
CA PHE A 96 28.67 -7.14 -3.84
C PHE A 96 28.77 -7.88 -2.50
N VAL A 97 27.62 -8.06 -1.85
CA VAL A 97 27.50 -8.74 -0.56
C VAL A 97 26.79 -10.08 -0.70
N THR A 98 25.56 -10.07 -1.23
CA THR A 98 24.76 -11.28 -1.34
C THR A 98 23.61 -11.10 -2.34
N ARG A 99 23.06 -12.23 -2.80
CA ARG A 99 21.82 -12.30 -3.56
C ARG A 99 20.73 -12.97 -2.73
N GLN A 100 19.65 -12.26 -2.48
CA GLN A 100 18.45 -12.84 -1.87
C GLN A 100 17.50 -13.31 -2.97
N SER A 101 17.19 -14.61 -2.99
CA SER A 101 16.20 -15.19 -3.89
C SER A 101 14.80 -15.15 -3.28
N PHE A 102 13.79 -14.87 -4.11
CA PHE A 102 12.37 -14.96 -3.77
C PHE A 102 11.67 -16.10 -4.49
N ALA A 103 12.43 -17.02 -5.11
CA ALA A 103 11.87 -18.10 -5.92
C ALA A 103 10.96 -19.05 -5.13
N HIS A 104 11.26 -19.26 -3.83
CA HIS A 104 10.44 -20.10 -2.95
C HIS A 104 9.05 -19.50 -2.67
N GLU A 105 8.88 -18.19 -2.77
CA GLU A 105 7.62 -17.50 -2.55
C GLU A 105 6.56 -17.81 -3.62
N LYS A 106 6.98 -18.31 -4.78
CA LYS A 106 6.07 -18.77 -5.84
C LYS A 106 5.09 -19.84 -5.37
N ALA A 107 5.46 -20.62 -4.35
CA ALA A 107 4.58 -21.60 -3.72
C ALA A 107 3.44 -20.95 -2.92
N TRP A 108 3.61 -19.69 -2.50
CA TRP A 108 2.64 -18.95 -1.71
C TRP A 108 1.72 -18.06 -2.54
N GLY A 109 2.12 -17.73 -3.78
CA GLY A 109 1.40 -16.85 -4.69
C GLY A 109 2.34 -16.00 -5.54
N ARG A 110 1.78 -14.97 -6.13
CA ARG A 110 2.50 -14.08 -7.06
C ARG A 110 3.06 -12.88 -6.33
N ARG A 111 4.22 -12.42 -6.77
CA ARG A 111 4.82 -11.15 -6.33
C ARG A 111 4.80 -10.18 -7.48
N ILE A 112 4.07 -9.09 -7.34
CA ILE A 112 3.88 -8.07 -8.39
C ILE A 112 4.57 -6.79 -7.96
N ASN A 113 5.56 -6.35 -8.73
CA ASN A 113 6.30 -5.11 -8.47
C ASN A 113 6.30 -4.27 -9.73
N GLY A 114 5.81 -3.06 -9.67
CA GLY A 114 5.71 -2.22 -10.86
C GLY A 114 5.44 -0.76 -10.55
N HIS A 115 5.19 0.01 -11.59
CA HIS A 115 4.86 1.42 -11.48
C HIS A 115 3.52 1.61 -10.78
N ARG A 116 3.53 2.32 -9.66
CA ARG A 116 2.36 2.50 -8.79
C ARG A 116 1.12 2.97 -9.55
N GLY A 117 1.25 4.01 -10.35
CA GLY A 117 0.12 4.55 -11.11
C GLY A 117 -0.43 3.58 -12.16
N GLN A 118 0.45 2.81 -12.83
CA GLN A 118 0.00 1.84 -13.84
C GLN A 118 -0.73 0.65 -13.19
N LEU A 119 -0.19 0.10 -12.09
CA LEU A 119 -0.85 -0.97 -11.34
C LEU A 119 -2.17 -0.49 -10.73
N HIS A 120 -2.22 0.74 -10.22
CA HIS A 120 -3.45 1.35 -9.73
C HIS A 120 -4.50 1.48 -10.83
N ASN A 121 -4.12 1.95 -12.03
CA ASN A 121 -5.03 2.09 -13.15
C ASN A 121 -5.65 0.77 -13.61
N ILE A 122 -4.92 -0.34 -13.54
CA ILE A 122 -5.47 -1.68 -13.83
C ILE A 122 -6.62 -2.00 -12.89
N ILE A 123 -6.42 -1.80 -11.57
CA ILE A 123 -7.47 -2.04 -10.57
C ILE A 123 -8.65 -1.07 -10.76
N TYR A 124 -8.37 0.21 -11.00
CA TYR A 124 -9.40 1.22 -11.26
C TYR A 124 -10.26 0.85 -12.47
N ARG A 125 -9.66 0.51 -13.60
CA ARG A 125 -10.39 0.07 -14.80
C ARG A 125 -11.24 -1.18 -14.55
N HIS A 126 -10.73 -2.11 -13.74
CA HIS A 126 -11.50 -3.27 -13.32
C HIS A 126 -12.74 -2.86 -12.49
N ALA A 127 -12.60 -1.93 -11.53
CA ALA A 127 -13.72 -1.41 -10.76
C ALA A 127 -14.78 -0.72 -11.65
N VAL A 128 -14.34 0.10 -12.62
CA VAL A 128 -15.22 0.74 -13.62
C VAL A 128 -15.94 -0.31 -14.47
N ALA A 129 -15.22 -1.32 -14.97
CA ALA A 129 -15.77 -2.39 -15.78
C ALA A 129 -16.82 -3.23 -15.04
N ARG A 130 -16.72 -3.34 -13.73
CA ARG A 130 -17.74 -3.95 -12.86
C ARG A 130 -19.00 -3.11 -12.68
N GLY A 131 -18.97 -1.84 -13.10
CA GLY A 131 -20.09 -0.91 -12.96
C GLY A 131 -20.21 -0.30 -11.56
N ILE A 132 -19.13 -0.28 -10.78
CA ILE A 132 -19.10 0.40 -9.47
C ILE A 132 -19.31 1.90 -9.68
N ASN A 133 -20.18 2.52 -8.88
CA ASN A 133 -20.45 3.94 -8.94
C ASN A 133 -19.28 4.74 -8.32
N ILE A 134 -18.34 5.18 -9.17
CA ILE A 134 -17.18 5.98 -8.76
C ILE A 134 -17.43 7.44 -9.08
N ARG A 135 -17.36 8.30 -8.06
CA ARG A 135 -17.53 9.75 -8.16
C ARG A 135 -16.21 10.45 -7.94
N LEU A 136 -15.55 10.84 -9.03
CA LEU A 136 -14.32 11.64 -9.01
C LEU A 136 -14.62 13.11 -8.73
N GLY A 137 -13.62 13.88 -8.28
CA GLY A 137 -13.77 15.30 -7.94
C GLY A 137 -14.61 15.57 -6.69
N GLN A 138 -14.96 14.53 -5.93
CA GLN A 138 -15.84 14.64 -4.77
C GLN A 138 -15.04 14.43 -3.47
N ARG A 139 -14.64 15.53 -2.87
CA ARG A 139 -13.95 15.51 -1.57
C ARG A 139 -14.94 15.32 -0.44
N VAL A 140 -14.70 14.34 0.41
CA VAL A 140 -15.40 14.19 1.69
C VAL A 140 -14.71 15.09 2.73
N GLU A 141 -15.49 15.89 3.46
CA GLU A 141 -14.98 16.77 4.51
C GLU A 141 -15.33 16.32 5.93
N ASP A 142 -16.41 15.55 6.10
CA ASP A 142 -16.82 15.05 7.41
C ASP A 142 -17.56 13.72 7.32
N TYR A 143 -17.67 13.04 8.46
CA TYR A 143 -18.32 11.75 8.64
C TYR A 143 -19.33 11.83 9.78
N PHE A 144 -20.40 11.05 9.69
CA PHE A 144 -21.42 10.99 10.75
C PHE A 144 -22.07 9.62 10.84
N GLU A 145 -22.63 9.32 12.01
CA GLU A 145 -23.49 8.18 12.28
C GLU A 145 -24.82 8.63 12.87
N THR A 146 -25.91 7.94 12.56
CA THR A 146 -27.26 8.18 13.10
C THR A 146 -27.79 6.93 13.81
N ASP A 147 -28.70 7.13 14.76
CA ASP A 147 -29.32 6.04 15.51
C ASP A 147 -30.69 5.65 14.96
N ASP A 148 -31.44 6.60 14.44
CA ASP A 148 -32.78 6.38 13.88
C ASP A 148 -32.97 7.16 12.55
N PRO A 149 -32.99 6.45 11.41
CA PRO A 149 -32.58 5.06 11.25
C PRO A 149 -31.05 4.88 11.47
N PRO A 150 -30.61 3.67 11.88
CA PRO A 150 -29.20 3.43 12.13
C PRO A 150 -28.41 3.38 10.81
N GLN A 151 -27.67 4.45 10.53
CA GLN A 151 -26.89 4.66 9.29
C GLN A 151 -25.54 5.32 9.57
N ALA A 152 -24.68 5.27 8.59
CA ALA A 152 -23.49 6.11 8.50
C ALA A 152 -23.55 7.00 7.26
N GLY A 153 -22.77 8.06 7.22
CA GLY A 153 -22.73 8.92 6.06
C GLY A 153 -21.51 9.82 6.02
N VAL A 154 -21.42 10.56 4.93
CA VAL A 154 -20.37 11.52 4.65
C VAL A 154 -20.97 12.87 4.27
N VAL A 155 -20.19 13.93 4.48
CA VAL A 155 -20.51 15.29 4.03
C VAL A 155 -19.54 15.63 2.90
N LEU A 156 -20.08 16.06 1.76
CA LEU A 156 -19.27 16.47 0.60
C LEU A 156 -18.83 17.92 0.72
N ALA A 157 -17.55 18.17 0.51
CA ALA A 157 -16.97 19.50 0.53
C ALA A 157 -17.57 20.41 -0.55
N GLY A 158 -17.72 21.70 -0.25
CA GLY A 158 -18.20 22.70 -1.19
C GLY A 158 -19.71 22.75 -1.35
N THR A 159 -20.42 21.62 -1.28
CA THR A 159 -21.88 21.55 -1.37
C THR A 159 -22.55 21.37 -0.02
N GLY A 160 -21.87 20.78 0.96
CA GLY A 160 -22.47 20.34 2.22
C GLY A 160 -23.45 19.17 2.07
N GLU A 161 -23.52 18.54 0.89
CA GLU A 161 -24.39 17.39 0.63
C GLU A 161 -24.10 16.25 1.60
N ARG A 162 -25.12 15.75 2.26
CA ARG A 162 -25.05 14.61 3.18
C ARG A 162 -25.50 13.34 2.43
N VAL A 163 -24.56 12.40 2.25
CA VAL A 163 -24.83 11.12 1.60
C VAL A 163 -24.80 10.00 2.64
N THR A 164 -25.86 9.18 2.72
CA THR A 164 -25.98 8.11 3.71
C THR A 164 -25.89 6.73 3.09
N ALA A 165 -25.42 5.78 3.90
CA ALA A 165 -25.37 4.36 3.60
C ALA A 165 -25.53 3.54 4.87
N ASP A 166 -25.59 2.21 4.75
CA ASP A 166 -25.61 1.32 5.90
C ASP A 166 -24.24 1.26 6.61
N VAL A 167 -23.15 1.42 5.83
CA VAL A 167 -21.75 1.42 6.29
C VAL A 167 -20.89 2.36 5.45
N VAL A 168 -19.90 2.99 6.09
CA VAL A 168 -18.90 3.83 5.43
C VAL A 168 -17.50 3.26 5.68
N ILE A 169 -16.71 3.17 4.63
CA ILE A 169 -15.32 2.72 4.64
C ILE A 169 -14.41 3.90 4.32
N ALA A 170 -13.64 4.37 5.31
CA ALA A 170 -12.70 5.47 5.16
C ALA A 170 -11.32 4.94 4.72
N ALA A 171 -10.96 5.21 3.47
CA ALA A 171 -9.73 4.77 2.80
C ALA A 171 -8.93 5.95 2.21
N GLU A 172 -8.95 7.11 2.89
CA GLU A 172 -8.39 8.39 2.42
C GLU A 172 -6.86 8.49 2.59
N GLY A 173 -6.24 7.44 3.12
CA GLY A 173 -4.80 7.41 3.37
C GLY A 173 -4.38 8.07 4.70
N VAL A 174 -3.10 8.38 4.83
CA VAL A 174 -2.49 8.86 6.09
C VAL A 174 -3.11 10.13 6.66
N ARG A 175 -3.75 10.95 5.82
CA ARG A 175 -4.46 12.18 6.22
C ARG A 175 -5.97 11.99 6.35
N SER A 176 -6.43 10.76 6.60
CA SER A 176 -7.87 10.46 6.69
C SER A 176 -8.57 11.29 7.77
N ARG A 177 -9.66 11.94 7.36
CA ARG A 177 -10.59 12.65 8.26
C ARG A 177 -11.49 11.67 9.04
N GLY A 178 -11.69 10.46 8.50
CA GLY A 178 -12.40 9.40 9.19
C GLY A 178 -11.77 9.00 10.53
N ARG A 179 -10.47 9.29 10.74
CA ARG A 179 -9.80 9.07 12.04
C ARG A 179 -10.46 9.85 13.18
N LYS A 180 -10.94 11.07 12.91
CA LYS A 180 -11.58 11.91 13.92
C LYS A 180 -12.83 11.27 14.51
N ILE A 181 -13.71 10.72 13.68
CA ILE A 181 -14.95 10.08 14.18
C ILE A 181 -14.65 8.75 14.92
N VAL A 182 -13.58 8.07 14.54
CA VAL A 182 -13.16 6.83 15.20
C VAL A 182 -12.50 7.10 16.55
N LEU A 183 -11.62 8.09 16.61
CA LEU A 183 -10.85 8.42 17.83
C LEU A 183 -11.58 9.40 18.77
N GLY A 184 -12.48 10.21 18.25
CA GLY A 184 -13.13 11.31 19.01
C GLY A 184 -12.28 12.58 19.11
N PHE A 185 -11.08 12.62 18.53
CA PHE A 185 -10.18 13.79 18.52
C PHE A 185 -9.35 13.84 17.23
N ASP A 186 -8.76 15.00 16.96
CA ASP A 186 -7.85 15.19 15.84
C ASP A 186 -6.44 14.70 16.23
N GLU A 187 -5.87 13.83 15.40
CA GLU A 187 -4.52 13.28 15.57
C GLU A 187 -3.64 13.68 14.38
N ASN A 188 -2.42 14.14 14.68
CA ASN A 188 -1.45 14.52 13.66
C ASN A 188 -0.40 13.42 13.42
N PRO A 189 0.06 13.22 12.17
CA PRO A 189 1.17 12.33 11.89
C PRO A 189 2.46 12.82 12.54
N LYS A 190 3.36 11.88 12.87
CA LYS A 190 4.67 12.14 13.42
C LYS A 190 5.73 11.99 12.34
N SER A 191 6.76 12.85 12.34
CA SER A 191 7.94 12.64 11.46
C SER A 191 8.65 11.35 11.85
N SER A 192 9.04 10.58 10.82
CA SER A 192 9.88 9.39 11.03
C SER A 192 11.36 9.72 11.23
N GLY A 193 11.75 11.00 11.09
CA GLY A 193 13.13 11.46 11.01
C GLY A 193 13.80 11.18 9.66
N TYR A 194 13.05 10.71 8.67
CA TYR A 194 13.55 10.36 7.35
C TYR A 194 12.64 10.91 6.25
N ALA A 195 13.26 11.14 5.08
CA ALA A 195 12.60 11.42 3.82
C ALA A 195 13.10 10.46 2.73
N VAL A 196 12.45 10.45 1.58
CA VAL A 196 12.79 9.55 0.48
C VAL A 196 12.85 10.31 -0.85
N TYR A 197 14.02 10.29 -1.50
CA TYR A 197 14.15 10.60 -2.91
C TYR A 197 13.71 9.43 -3.76
N ARG A 198 12.97 9.70 -4.83
CA ARG A 198 12.50 8.67 -5.76
C ARG A 198 12.38 9.22 -7.17
N ALA A 199 12.73 8.39 -8.15
CA ALA A 199 12.61 8.72 -9.55
C ALA A 199 12.19 7.51 -10.39
N TRP A 200 11.50 7.78 -11.50
CA TRP A 200 11.13 6.82 -12.52
C TRP A 200 11.26 7.45 -13.90
N TYR A 201 12.02 6.81 -14.80
CA TYR A 201 12.27 7.34 -16.13
C TYR A 201 12.63 6.25 -17.16
N PRO A 202 12.51 6.54 -18.48
CA PRO A 202 12.94 5.62 -19.54
C PRO A 202 14.44 5.33 -19.49
N ALA A 203 14.83 4.08 -19.77
CA ALA A 203 16.21 3.63 -19.70
C ALA A 203 17.12 4.18 -20.82
N ASP A 204 16.57 4.80 -21.86
CA ASP A 204 17.34 5.37 -22.99
C ASP A 204 18.42 6.34 -22.53
N ARG A 205 18.17 7.05 -21.44
CA ARG A 205 19.14 8.01 -20.85
C ARG A 205 20.40 7.36 -20.26
N ILE A 206 20.34 6.06 -19.97
CA ILE A 206 21.43 5.35 -19.28
C ILE A 206 22.06 4.24 -20.12
N ARG A 207 21.50 3.90 -21.29
CA ARG A 207 21.99 2.80 -22.14
C ARG A 207 23.43 2.99 -22.61
N ASP A 208 23.82 4.24 -22.89
CA ASP A 208 25.14 4.59 -23.36
C ASP A 208 26.14 4.90 -22.23
N ASN A 209 25.66 5.00 -20.99
CA ASN A 209 26.52 5.19 -19.84
C ASN A 209 27.20 3.86 -19.46
N PRO A 210 28.53 3.73 -19.55
CA PRO A 210 29.22 2.48 -19.30
C PRO A 210 29.05 1.95 -17.87
N VAL A 211 28.78 2.83 -16.90
CA VAL A 211 28.56 2.48 -15.50
C VAL A 211 27.15 1.93 -15.29
N LEU A 212 26.14 2.46 -16.00
CA LEU A 212 24.72 2.14 -15.82
C LEU A 212 24.20 1.09 -16.81
N ARG A 213 24.85 0.93 -17.97
CA ARG A 213 24.45 -0.03 -18.98
C ARG A 213 24.20 -1.45 -18.43
N PRO A 214 25.03 -1.99 -17.50
CA PRO A 214 24.78 -3.33 -16.94
C PRO A 214 23.42 -3.47 -16.22
N LEU A 215 22.86 -2.38 -15.72
CA LEU A 215 21.58 -2.37 -15.03
C LEU A 215 20.39 -2.69 -15.97
N VAL A 216 20.52 -2.41 -17.27
CA VAL A 216 19.41 -2.48 -18.25
C VAL A 216 19.70 -3.39 -19.44
N ALA A 217 20.93 -3.92 -19.56
CA ALA A 217 21.36 -4.66 -20.75
C ALA A 217 20.78 -6.07 -20.84
N ASN A 218 20.48 -6.72 -19.72
CA ASN A 218 20.16 -8.15 -19.65
C ASN A 218 18.79 -8.38 -18.98
N GLY A 219 17.80 -7.57 -19.29
CA GLY A 219 16.46 -7.67 -18.71
C GLY A 219 16.32 -6.90 -17.40
N ASP A 220 15.36 -7.33 -16.60
CA ASP A 220 15.03 -6.67 -15.34
C ASP A 220 16.05 -6.96 -14.24
N THR A 221 16.36 -5.95 -13.45
CA THR A 221 17.28 -6.04 -12.30
C THR A 221 16.63 -5.52 -11.03
N HIS A 222 17.18 -5.92 -9.89
CA HIS A 222 16.83 -5.34 -8.60
C HIS A 222 18.07 -5.31 -7.71
N GLN A 223 18.53 -4.12 -7.38
CA GLN A 223 19.76 -3.90 -6.63
C GLN A 223 19.48 -3.02 -5.41
N GLY A 224 20.11 -3.36 -4.29
CA GLY A 224 20.08 -2.58 -3.07
C GLY A 224 21.49 -2.25 -2.62
N PHE A 225 21.77 -0.99 -2.37
CA PHE A 225 23.04 -0.49 -1.83
C PHE A 225 22.77 -0.02 -0.41
N ILE A 226 23.55 -0.54 0.54
CA ILE A 226 23.34 -0.28 1.97
C ILE A 226 24.55 0.43 2.54
N GLY A 227 24.30 1.56 3.21
CA GLY A 227 25.30 2.37 3.87
C GLY A 227 24.78 2.95 5.19
N PRO A 228 25.61 3.73 5.92
CA PRO A 228 25.20 4.38 7.15
C PRO A 228 24.01 5.30 6.92
N ASP A 229 22.94 5.13 7.68
CA ASP A 229 21.71 5.94 7.67
C ASP A 229 20.97 6.07 6.32
N ILE A 230 21.46 5.39 5.27
CA ILE A 230 20.90 5.42 3.92
C ILE A 230 20.87 4.02 3.32
N HIS A 231 19.78 3.70 2.62
CA HIS A 231 19.75 2.61 1.65
C HIS A 231 19.22 3.12 0.32
N PHE A 232 19.83 2.66 -0.76
CA PHE A 232 19.46 3.01 -2.13
C PHE A 232 19.01 1.75 -2.87
N LEU A 233 17.80 1.76 -3.40
CA LEU A 233 17.26 0.67 -4.21
C LEU A 233 17.13 1.14 -5.66
N ALA A 234 17.59 0.33 -6.59
CA ALA A 234 17.46 0.57 -8.02
C ALA A 234 16.88 -0.67 -8.72
N SER A 235 16.04 -0.45 -9.73
CA SER A 235 15.53 -1.54 -10.56
C SER A 235 15.42 -1.12 -12.01
N SER A 236 15.64 -2.05 -12.92
CA SER A 236 15.14 -1.96 -14.28
C SER A 236 13.87 -2.83 -14.41
N ILE A 237 12.97 -2.40 -15.26
CA ILE A 237 11.63 -2.98 -15.42
C ILE A 237 11.27 -3.01 -16.90
N LYS A 238 10.31 -3.87 -17.27
CA LYS A 238 9.84 -4.05 -18.65
C LYS A 238 10.99 -4.40 -19.59
N ASN A 239 11.72 -5.44 -19.22
CA ASN A 239 12.89 -5.92 -19.96
C ASN A 239 13.99 -4.84 -20.14
N GLY A 240 14.24 -4.08 -19.06
CA GLY A 240 15.27 -3.05 -19.03
C GLY A 240 14.92 -1.76 -19.80
N SER A 241 13.64 -1.53 -20.14
CA SER A 241 13.23 -0.32 -20.86
C SER A 241 12.94 0.88 -19.95
N GLU A 242 12.65 0.64 -18.70
CA GLU A 242 12.41 1.65 -17.69
C GLU A 242 13.30 1.42 -16.46
N VAL A 243 13.65 2.50 -15.77
CA VAL A 243 14.46 2.48 -14.56
C VAL A 243 13.74 3.24 -13.47
N ASN A 244 13.78 2.68 -12.27
CA ASN A 244 13.42 3.41 -11.07
C ASN A 244 14.52 3.30 -10.01
N TRP A 245 14.57 4.30 -9.15
CA TRP A 245 15.37 4.24 -7.95
C TRP A 245 14.70 5.01 -6.81
N VAL A 246 14.99 4.58 -5.60
CA VAL A 246 14.58 5.25 -4.36
C VAL A 246 15.72 5.21 -3.37
N PHE A 247 15.93 6.26 -2.58
CA PHE A 247 16.75 6.18 -1.39
C PHE A 247 16.20 7.01 -0.25
N THR A 248 16.36 6.49 0.97
CA THR A 248 16.03 7.23 2.18
C THR A 248 17.19 8.08 2.63
N HIS A 249 16.90 9.24 3.19
CA HIS A 249 17.88 10.11 3.84
C HIS A 249 17.28 10.69 5.13
N ILE A 250 18.14 11.24 5.98
CA ILE A 250 17.71 11.93 7.20
C ILE A 250 16.92 13.18 6.79
N ASP A 251 15.72 13.34 7.39
CA ASP A 251 14.91 14.55 7.23
C ASP A 251 15.50 15.69 8.08
N ASP A 252 16.04 16.70 7.44
CA ASP A 252 16.60 17.89 8.09
C ASP A 252 15.55 18.94 8.52
N GLY A 253 14.27 18.60 8.35
CA GLY A 253 13.14 19.45 8.74
C GLY A 253 12.68 20.45 7.68
N ASN A 254 13.35 20.53 6.52
CA ASN A 254 13.05 21.50 5.46
C ASN A 254 12.02 20.98 4.44
N ILE A 255 11.58 19.72 4.55
CA ILE A 255 10.69 19.07 3.58
C ILE A 255 9.27 19.13 4.08
N GLU A 256 8.36 19.64 3.25
CA GLU A 256 6.93 19.56 3.50
C GLU A 256 6.42 18.14 3.25
N GLU A 257 5.41 17.73 4.04
CA GLU A 257 4.72 16.45 3.83
C GLU A 257 3.89 16.51 2.54
N SER A 258 4.51 16.21 1.41
CA SER A 258 3.87 16.17 0.09
C SER A 258 4.37 14.96 -0.70
N TRP A 259 3.45 14.22 -1.31
CA TRP A 259 3.78 13.13 -2.24
C TRP A 259 4.42 13.59 -3.55
N GLN A 260 4.45 14.90 -3.80
CA GLN A 260 4.87 15.49 -5.09
C GLN A 260 5.84 16.66 -4.90
N PHE A 261 6.55 16.74 -3.75
CA PHE A 261 7.52 17.79 -3.56
C PHE A 261 8.68 17.61 -4.53
N PRO A 262 8.97 18.58 -5.40
CA PRO A 262 10.04 18.45 -6.39
C PRO A 262 11.40 18.35 -5.71
N GLY A 263 12.14 17.28 -5.98
CA GLY A 263 13.54 17.13 -5.56
C GLY A 263 14.50 17.66 -6.61
N LYS A 264 15.74 17.96 -6.19
CA LYS A 264 16.84 18.34 -7.08
C LYS A 264 17.96 17.30 -7.00
N PRO A 265 18.47 16.81 -8.16
CA PRO A 265 19.57 15.84 -8.18
C PRO A 265 20.80 16.33 -7.41
N GLU A 266 21.11 17.64 -7.48
CA GLU A 266 22.26 18.24 -6.80
C GLU A 266 22.13 18.13 -5.27
N GLU A 267 20.93 18.36 -4.74
CA GLU A 267 20.63 18.21 -3.31
C GLU A 267 20.72 16.73 -2.89
N ALA A 268 20.12 15.83 -3.68
CA ALA A 268 20.18 14.39 -3.45
C ALA A 268 21.62 13.86 -3.40
N LEU A 269 22.50 14.36 -4.27
CA LEU A 269 23.91 13.96 -4.32
C LEU A 269 24.70 14.36 -3.07
N THR A 270 24.29 15.38 -2.32
CA THR A 270 24.98 15.79 -1.09
C THR A 270 24.96 14.72 -0.01
N TYR A 271 23.91 13.87 0.01
CA TYR A 271 23.79 12.75 0.95
C TYR A 271 24.63 11.53 0.57
N LEU A 272 25.15 11.46 -0.66
CA LEU A 272 25.77 10.26 -1.24
C LEU A 272 27.30 10.33 -1.28
N GLY A 273 27.93 11.17 -0.45
CA GLY A 273 29.38 11.24 -0.35
C GLY A 273 30.01 9.87 -0.05
N GLY A 274 30.98 9.45 -0.87
CA GLY A 274 31.66 8.14 -0.73
C GLY A 274 30.89 6.91 -1.22
N TRP A 275 29.72 7.12 -1.85
CA TRP A 275 28.96 6.05 -2.48
C TRP A 275 29.55 5.68 -3.85
N CYS A 276 29.19 4.49 -4.35
CA CYS A 276 29.72 3.99 -5.61
C CYS A 276 29.22 4.77 -6.84
N PRO A 277 29.95 4.71 -7.97
CA PRO A 277 29.60 5.42 -9.20
C PRO A 277 28.21 5.12 -9.73
N VAL A 278 27.70 3.87 -9.60
CA VAL A 278 26.36 3.47 -10.06
C VAL A 278 25.27 4.36 -9.45
N VAL A 279 25.33 4.58 -8.15
CA VAL A 279 24.34 5.39 -7.42
C VAL A 279 24.41 6.85 -7.86
N HIS A 280 25.62 7.42 -7.95
CA HIS A 280 25.81 8.79 -8.41
C HIS A 280 25.30 9.02 -9.83
N GLU A 281 25.64 8.12 -10.75
CA GLU A 281 25.24 8.25 -12.16
C GLU A 281 23.73 8.07 -12.35
N LEU A 282 23.05 7.20 -11.56
CA LEU A 282 21.59 7.08 -11.58
C LEU A 282 20.91 8.40 -11.19
N VAL A 283 21.38 9.04 -10.12
CA VAL A 283 20.84 10.33 -9.67
C VAL A 283 21.06 11.41 -10.72
N LYS A 284 22.28 11.52 -11.28
CA LYS A 284 22.61 12.49 -12.34
C LYS A 284 21.81 12.29 -13.62
N ALA A 285 21.51 11.03 -13.98
CA ALA A 285 20.74 10.71 -15.19
C ALA A 285 19.25 11.02 -15.05
N THR A 286 18.78 11.35 -13.85
CA THR A 286 17.36 11.64 -13.60
C THR A 286 16.90 12.86 -14.38
N PRO A 287 15.84 12.76 -15.21
CA PRO A 287 15.34 13.90 -15.98
C PRO A 287 14.79 15.01 -15.08
N PRO A 288 14.87 16.28 -15.50
CA PRO A 288 14.22 17.38 -14.79
C PRO A 288 12.74 17.10 -14.54
N GLY A 289 12.26 17.41 -13.33
CA GLY A 289 10.86 17.20 -12.92
C GLY A 289 10.46 15.75 -12.67
N ARG A 290 11.42 14.80 -12.69
CA ARG A 290 11.17 13.39 -12.38
C ARG A 290 11.67 12.95 -11.02
N LEU A 291 12.37 13.81 -10.30
CA LEU A 291 12.82 13.58 -8.94
C LEU A 291 11.80 14.14 -7.96
N ILE A 292 11.38 13.33 -7.02
CA ILE A 292 10.49 13.70 -5.94
C ILE A 292 11.22 13.48 -4.63
N ASP A 293 11.10 14.44 -3.70
CA ASP A 293 11.49 14.31 -2.32
C ASP A 293 10.25 14.23 -1.43
N HIS A 294 10.14 13.21 -0.62
CA HIS A 294 8.94 12.94 0.17
C HIS A 294 9.27 12.63 1.62
N LYS A 295 8.74 13.46 2.52
CA LYS A 295 8.87 13.25 3.96
C LYS A 295 8.11 12.01 4.41
N LEU A 296 8.80 11.11 5.09
CA LEU A 296 8.20 9.92 5.66
C LEU A 296 7.59 10.24 7.03
N VAL A 297 6.29 10.13 7.10
CA VAL A 297 5.54 10.26 8.35
C VAL A 297 5.02 8.90 8.80
N TYR A 298 4.85 8.75 10.09
CA TYR A 298 4.19 7.57 10.67
C TYR A 298 3.12 8.01 11.67
N ARG A 299 2.29 7.07 12.05
CA ARG A 299 1.33 7.21 13.14
C ARG A 299 1.48 6.05 14.09
N ASP A 300 1.25 6.29 15.36
CA ASP A 300 1.18 5.21 16.34
C ASP A 300 0.05 4.24 15.97
N PRO A 301 0.17 2.96 16.35
CA PRO A 301 -0.92 2.02 16.22
C PRO A 301 -2.20 2.56 16.85
N LEU A 302 -3.30 2.56 16.07
CA LEU A 302 -4.59 3.00 16.57
C LEU A 302 -5.14 2.03 17.61
N PRO A 303 -5.86 2.49 18.64
CA PRO A 303 -6.54 1.63 19.59
C PRO A 303 -7.73 0.88 18.95
N THR A 304 -8.32 1.45 17.92
CA THR A 304 -9.44 0.88 17.16
C THR A 304 -9.49 1.40 15.74
N PHE A 305 -10.02 0.61 14.81
CA PHE A 305 -10.29 1.00 13.41
C PHE A 305 -11.76 1.32 13.16
N VAL A 306 -12.60 1.17 14.17
CA VAL A 306 -14.05 1.20 14.03
C VAL A 306 -14.65 2.29 14.91
N SER A 307 -15.59 3.06 14.35
CA SER A 307 -16.32 4.10 15.05
C SER A 307 -17.14 3.56 16.23
N PRO A 308 -17.55 4.43 17.19
CA PRO A 308 -18.30 3.99 18.37
C PRO A 308 -19.56 3.19 18.06
N ARG A 309 -20.35 3.58 17.04
CA ARG A 309 -21.56 2.86 16.61
C ARG A 309 -21.27 1.69 15.66
N ALA A 310 -20.01 1.52 15.30
CA ALA A 310 -19.54 0.46 14.41
C ALA A 310 -20.26 0.43 13.05
N ARG A 311 -20.36 1.62 12.43
CA ARG A 311 -20.86 1.77 11.06
C ARG A 311 -19.85 2.49 10.15
N ILE A 312 -18.72 2.94 10.71
CA ILE A 312 -17.59 3.49 9.96
C ILE A 312 -16.35 2.70 10.31
N ALA A 313 -15.60 2.25 9.30
CA ALA A 313 -14.32 1.57 9.47
C ALA A 313 -13.21 2.28 8.71
N LEU A 314 -12.03 2.37 9.32
CA LEU A 314 -10.78 2.79 8.68
C LEU A 314 -10.08 1.57 8.07
N ILE A 315 -9.51 1.72 6.87
CA ILE A 315 -8.71 0.68 6.21
C ILE A 315 -7.44 1.27 5.57
N GLY A 316 -6.45 0.42 5.32
CA GLY A 316 -5.18 0.82 4.71
C GLY A 316 -4.48 1.92 5.52
N ASP A 317 -3.83 2.87 4.85
CA ASP A 317 -3.10 3.95 5.52
C ASP A 317 -3.98 4.89 6.36
N SER A 318 -5.30 4.83 6.22
CA SER A 318 -6.22 5.52 7.12
C SER A 318 -6.20 4.89 8.53
N ALA A 319 -6.04 3.59 8.61
CA ALA A 319 -5.94 2.83 9.86
C ALA A 319 -4.49 2.67 10.34
N HIS A 320 -3.59 2.23 9.46
CA HIS A 320 -2.27 1.73 9.80
C HIS A 320 -1.22 2.09 8.73
N PRO A 321 -0.82 3.36 8.59
CA PRO A 321 0.18 3.75 7.60
C PRO A 321 1.50 3.03 7.83
N PHE A 322 2.09 2.52 6.74
CA PHE A 322 3.33 1.77 6.76
C PHE A 322 4.51 2.61 6.30
N LEU A 323 5.68 2.42 6.92
CA LEU A 323 6.93 2.88 6.34
C LEU A 323 7.29 2.00 5.12
N PRO A 324 7.83 2.59 4.03
CA PRO A 324 8.14 1.86 2.79
C PRO A 324 9.04 0.63 2.98
N THR A 325 9.93 0.66 3.98
CA THR A 325 10.84 -0.44 4.32
C THR A 325 10.16 -1.72 4.79
N SER A 326 8.86 -1.67 5.11
CA SER A 326 8.07 -2.89 5.39
C SER A 326 7.72 -3.67 4.14
N ILE A 327 7.61 -2.99 2.96
CA ILE A 327 7.12 -3.53 1.67
C ILE A 327 5.69 -4.12 1.77
N GLN A 328 4.95 -3.84 2.86
CA GLN A 328 3.66 -4.47 3.15
C GLN A 328 2.45 -3.55 3.04
N GLY A 329 2.63 -2.22 2.99
CA GLY A 329 1.50 -1.28 3.05
C GLY A 329 0.41 -1.57 2.02
N ALA A 330 0.79 -1.80 0.75
CA ALA A 330 -0.17 -2.10 -0.30
C ALA A 330 -0.85 -3.47 -0.10
N SER A 331 -0.10 -4.52 0.23
CA SER A 331 -0.64 -5.85 0.48
C SER A 331 -1.64 -5.87 1.64
N GLN A 332 -1.30 -5.21 2.75
CA GLN A 332 -2.18 -5.10 3.92
C GLN A 332 -3.45 -4.29 3.60
N SER A 333 -3.35 -3.26 2.76
CA SER A 333 -4.50 -2.49 2.28
C SER A 333 -5.48 -3.34 1.45
N ILE A 334 -4.96 -4.24 0.62
CA ILE A 334 -5.79 -5.19 -0.15
C ILE A 334 -6.47 -6.19 0.79
N GLU A 335 -5.71 -6.77 1.74
CA GLU A 335 -6.26 -7.69 2.74
C GLU A 335 -7.41 -7.07 3.54
N ASP A 336 -7.32 -5.78 3.90
CA ASP A 336 -8.39 -5.09 4.63
C ASP A 336 -9.70 -5.09 3.85
N GLY A 337 -9.65 -4.71 2.56
CA GLY A 337 -10.83 -4.70 1.71
C GLY A 337 -11.48 -6.07 1.59
N VAL A 338 -10.66 -7.11 1.44
CA VAL A 338 -11.10 -8.51 1.36
C VAL A 338 -11.79 -8.96 2.65
N VAL A 339 -11.14 -8.76 3.80
CA VAL A 339 -11.67 -9.21 5.11
C VAL A 339 -12.94 -8.45 5.48
N LEU A 340 -12.97 -7.13 5.24
CA LEU A 340 -14.14 -6.30 5.55
C LEU A 340 -15.36 -6.73 4.74
N ALA A 341 -15.20 -6.94 3.44
CA ALA A 341 -16.28 -7.38 2.58
C ALA A 341 -16.80 -8.78 2.96
N ALA A 342 -15.91 -9.72 3.32
CA ALA A 342 -16.28 -11.03 3.81
C ALA A 342 -17.04 -10.96 5.14
N CYS A 343 -16.63 -10.10 6.08
CA CYS A 343 -17.35 -9.91 7.34
C CYS A 343 -18.75 -9.31 7.13
N LEU A 344 -18.90 -8.35 6.19
CA LEU A 344 -20.21 -7.78 5.85
C LEU A 344 -21.14 -8.84 5.23
N GLU A 345 -20.62 -9.67 4.33
CA GLU A 345 -21.37 -10.79 3.74
C GLU A 345 -21.88 -11.74 4.82
N MET A 346 -21.00 -12.22 5.70
CA MET A 346 -21.35 -13.20 6.74
C MET A 346 -22.30 -12.64 7.81
N SER A 347 -22.22 -11.34 8.10
CA SER A 347 -23.09 -10.70 9.09
C SER A 347 -24.46 -10.33 8.56
N GLY A 348 -24.58 -10.08 7.26
CA GLY A 348 -25.78 -9.49 6.67
C GLY A 348 -26.05 -8.06 7.14
N LYS A 349 -27.15 -7.47 6.63
CA LYS A 349 -27.47 -6.05 6.85
C LYS A 349 -27.67 -5.69 8.32
N GLU A 350 -28.39 -6.52 9.06
CA GLU A 350 -28.68 -6.30 10.49
C GLU A 350 -27.44 -6.48 11.37
N GLY A 351 -26.43 -7.19 10.87
CA GLY A 351 -25.21 -7.50 11.60
C GLY A 351 -24.04 -6.56 11.34
N ILE A 352 -24.20 -5.41 10.67
CA ILE A 352 -23.10 -4.50 10.31
C ILE A 352 -22.21 -4.12 11.49
N PRO A 353 -22.71 -3.75 12.68
CA PRO A 353 -21.83 -3.45 13.82
C PRO A 353 -20.96 -4.64 14.24
N ARG A 354 -21.50 -5.85 14.15
CA ARG A 354 -20.77 -7.10 14.41
C ARG A 354 -19.73 -7.37 13.32
N ALA A 355 -20.06 -7.11 12.04
CA ALA A 355 -19.12 -7.25 10.92
C ALA A 355 -17.88 -6.40 11.09
N LEU A 356 -18.05 -5.11 11.44
CA LEU A 356 -16.94 -4.18 11.58
C LEU A 356 -16.07 -4.55 12.79
N ARG A 357 -16.65 -4.94 13.91
CA ARG A 357 -15.88 -5.43 15.08
C ARG A 357 -15.14 -6.72 14.79
N ALA A 358 -15.74 -7.64 14.01
CA ALA A 358 -15.07 -8.87 13.59
C ALA A 358 -13.92 -8.57 12.62
N PHE A 359 -14.11 -7.69 11.64
CA PHE A 359 -13.06 -7.19 10.76
C PHE A 359 -11.86 -6.67 11.57
N GLU A 360 -12.11 -5.74 12.49
CA GLU A 360 -11.06 -5.19 13.35
C GLU A 360 -10.31 -6.30 14.09
N LYS A 361 -10.99 -7.21 14.74
CA LYS A 361 -10.38 -8.31 15.52
C LYS A 361 -9.55 -9.24 14.65
N LEU A 362 -9.97 -9.52 13.41
CA LEU A 362 -9.22 -10.35 12.46
C LEU A 362 -7.95 -9.66 11.96
N ARG A 363 -8.00 -8.32 11.80
CA ARG A 363 -6.90 -7.55 11.19
C ARG A 363 -5.91 -6.98 12.18
N TYR A 364 -6.34 -6.60 13.38
CA TYR A 364 -5.61 -5.76 14.30
C TYR A 364 -4.21 -6.27 14.63
N GLU A 365 -4.09 -7.48 15.12
CA GLU A 365 -2.78 -8.04 15.52
C GLU A 365 -1.87 -8.27 14.31
N ARG A 366 -2.45 -8.79 13.21
CA ARG A 366 -1.70 -9.08 11.99
C ARG A 366 -1.10 -7.84 11.38
N VAL A 367 -1.88 -6.78 11.25
CA VAL A 367 -1.44 -5.54 10.60
C VAL A 367 -0.40 -4.80 11.43
N HIS A 368 -0.56 -4.75 12.76
CA HIS A 368 0.41 -4.11 13.64
C HIS A 368 1.74 -4.88 13.70
N ARG A 369 1.69 -6.22 13.69
CA ARG A 369 2.89 -7.05 13.56
C ARG A 369 3.63 -6.78 12.24
N ALA A 370 2.92 -6.68 11.13
CA ALA A 370 3.48 -6.32 9.83
C ALA A 370 4.04 -4.88 9.81
N GLN A 371 3.34 -3.93 10.43
CA GLN A 371 3.76 -2.53 10.53
C GLN A 371 5.10 -2.37 11.25
N ALA A 372 5.32 -3.15 12.31
CA ALA A 372 6.56 -3.12 13.08
C ALA A 372 7.80 -3.58 12.29
N MET A 373 7.63 -4.29 11.17
CA MET A 373 8.75 -4.77 10.34
C MET A 373 9.48 -3.62 9.61
N GLY A 374 8.78 -2.53 9.30
CA GLY A 374 9.37 -1.39 8.58
C GLY A 374 10.54 -0.75 9.33
N PRO A 375 10.35 -0.27 10.56
CA PRO A 375 11.43 0.25 11.39
C PRO A 375 12.56 -0.76 11.62
N GLN A 376 12.25 -2.04 11.84
CA GLN A 376 13.25 -3.10 12.06
C GLN A 376 14.14 -3.32 10.83
N THR A 377 13.56 -3.33 9.62
CA THR A 377 14.31 -3.47 8.36
C THR A 377 15.23 -2.27 8.14
N ARG A 378 14.71 -1.05 8.35
CA ARG A 378 15.49 0.17 8.23
C ARG A 378 16.68 0.14 9.20
N GLU A 379 16.46 -0.16 10.46
CA GLU A 379 17.52 -0.18 11.48
C GLU A 379 18.60 -1.22 11.17
N ARG A 380 18.19 -2.42 10.72
CA ARG A 380 19.09 -3.50 10.29
C ARG A 380 20.00 -3.05 9.15
N TRP A 381 19.50 -2.28 8.19
CA TRP A 381 20.28 -1.80 7.07
C TRP A 381 21.14 -0.60 7.41
N HIS A 382 20.57 0.41 8.07
CA HIS A 382 21.26 1.66 8.36
C HIS A 382 22.35 1.52 9.44
N LYS A 383 22.18 0.57 10.36
CA LYS A 383 23.14 0.26 11.44
C LYS A 383 23.84 -1.08 11.25
N ALA A 384 24.03 -1.50 9.98
CA ALA A 384 24.66 -2.77 9.68
C ALA A 384 26.12 -2.83 10.22
N ASP A 385 26.40 -3.86 11.03
CA ASP A 385 27.76 -4.20 11.46
C ASP A 385 28.44 -4.97 10.32
N TRP A 386 29.23 -4.26 9.54
CA TRP A 386 29.85 -4.82 8.33
C TRP A 386 30.85 -5.93 8.61
N ASP A 387 31.52 -5.95 9.76
CA ASP A 387 32.41 -7.07 10.13
C ASP A 387 31.63 -8.37 10.34
N LYS A 388 30.38 -8.28 10.84
CA LYS A 388 29.47 -9.42 10.95
C LYS A 388 28.81 -9.75 9.62
N VAL A 389 28.35 -8.74 8.86
CA VAL A 389 27.69 -8.94 7.56
C VAL A 389 28.62 -9.66 6.57
N TRP A 390 29.91 -9.34 6.52
CA TRP A 390 30.85 -10.06 5.66
C TRP A 390 31.03 -11.54 6.01
N LYS A 391 30.77 -11.91 7.27
CA LYS A 391 30.82 -13.30 7.73
C LYS A 391 29.49 -14.03 7.56
N LYS A 392 28.36 -13.28 7.62
CA LYS A 392 27.00 -13.79 7.56
C LYS A 392 26.13 -12.84 6.74
N PRO A 393 26.25 -12.87 5.37
CA PRO A 393 25.61 -11.90 4.48
C PRO A 393 24.07 -11.85 4.57
N GLU A 394 23.43 -12.97 4.91
CA GLU A 394 21.97 -13.05 5.07
C GLU A 394 21.42 -12.17 6.21
N MET A 395 22.25 -11.62 7.07
CA MET A 395 21.82 -10.67 8.10
C MET A 395 21.15 -9.42 7.52
N ILE A 396 21.47 -9.05 6.27
CA ILE A 396 20.86 -7.89 5.59
C ILE A 396 19.74 -8.28 4.62
N HIS A 397 19.33 -9.54 4.57
CA HIS A 397 18.17 -9.94 3.77
C HIS A 397 16.88 -9.30 4.29
N LEU A 398 15.94 -9.05 3.37
CA LEU A 398 14.57 -8.70 3.74
C LEU A 398 13.93 -9.86 4.49
N VAL A 399 13.13 -9.53 5.50
CA VAL A 399 12.33 -10.52 6.23
C VAL A 399 11.20 -11.00 5.34
N ARG A 400 11.17 -12.32 5.07
CA ARG A 400 10.21 -12.96 4.17
C ARG A 400 9.59 -14.18 4.87
N GLU A 401 8.71 -13.93 5.83
CA GLU A 401 8.14 -14.96 6.69
C GLU A 401 6.84 -15.54 6.13
N GLU A 402 6.67 -16.83 6.27
CA GLU A 402 5.51 -17.56 5.76
C GLU A 402 4.19 -17.06 6.37
N TRP A 403 4.15 -16.78 7.69
CA TRP A 403 2.94 -16.27 8.35
C TRP A 403 2.40 -14.98 7.71
N LEU A 404 3.30 -14.18 7.13
CA LEU A 404 2.97 -12.91 6.49
C LEU A 404 2.56 -13.13 5.03
N LEU A 405 3.37 -13.88 4.27
CA LEU A 405 3.29 -13.96 2.81
C LEU A 405 2.37 -15.07 2.32
N ASN A 406 2.36 -16.25 2.99
CA ASN A 406 1.47 -17.35 2.66
C ASN A 406 0.12 -17.21 3.39
N PHE A 407 -0.52 -16.07 3.19
CA PHE A 407 -1.80 -15.76 3.86
C PHE A 407 -2.89 -15.50 2.83
N ASP A 408 -4.04 -16.13 3.00
CA ASP A 408 -5.25 -15.87 2.24
C ASP A 408 -6.28 -15.19 3.14
N ALA A 409 -6.44 -13.89 2.94
CA ALA A 409 -7.28 -13.04 3.78
C ALA A 409 -8.76 -13.40 3.73
N GLU A 410 -9.27 -13.84 2.57
CA GLU A 410 -10.66 -14.25 2.43
C GLU A 410 -10.93 -15.59 3.15
N ARG A 411 -10.05 -16.57 2.93
CA ARG A 411 -10.15 -17.87 3.58
C ARG A 411 -10.05 -17.73 5.11
N ASP A 412 -9.06 -17.00 5.62
CA ASP A 412 -8.90 -16.77 7.07
C ASP A 412 -10.15 -16.10 7.68
N ALA A 413 -10.73 -15.12 6.96
CA ALA A 413 -11.96 -14.49 7.42
C ALA A 413 -13.12 -15.49 7.54
N TYR A 414 -13.36 -16.33 6.54
CA TYR A 414 -14.42 -17.32 6.59
C TYR A 414 -14.20 -18.39 7.68
N GLU A 415 -12.95 -18.88 7.83
CA GLU A 415 -12.62 -19.90 8.80
C GLU A 415 -12.75 -19.40 10.26
N ARG A 416 -12.37 -18.15 10.51
CA ARG A 416 -12.27 -17.60 11.87
C ARG A 416 -13.46 -16.75 12.31
N TYR A 417 -14.28 -16.27 11.38
CA TYR A 417 -15.39 -15.35 11.69
C TYR A 417 -16.28 -15.82 12.82
N GLY A 418 -16.77 -17.07 12.78
CA GLY A 418 -17.65 -17.61 13.80
C GLY A 418 -17.04 -17.61 15.22
N GLN A 419 -15.76 -17.97 15.33
CA GLN A 419 -15.02 -17.92 16.59
C GLN A 419 -14.89 -16.49 17.09
N VAL A 420 -14.48 -15.56 16.19
CA VAL A 420 -14.29 -14.14 16.54
C VAL A 420 -15.58 -13.51 17.03
N VAL A 421 -16.70 -13.78 16.36
CA VAL A 421 -18.03 -13.30 16.80
C VAL A 421 -18.39 -13.81 18.18
N ALA A 422 -18.19 -15.10 18.44
CA ALA A 422 -18.47 -15.68 19.76
C ALA A 422 -17.58 -15.08 20.87
N GLU A 423 -16.34 -14.71 20.56
CA GLU A 423 -15.46 -13.99 21.50
C GLU A 423 -15.95 -12.57 21.79
N LEU A 424 -16.37 -11.83 20.76
CA LEU A 424 -16.92 -10.48 20.91
C LEU A 424 -18.20 -10.47 21.75
N GLU A 425 -19.10 -11.42 21.53
CA GLU A 425 -20.36 -11.54 22.29
C GLU A 425 -20.09 -11.88 23.76
N ARG A 426 -19.15 -12.78 24.04
CA ARG A 426 -18.73 -13.10 25.43
C ARG A 426 -18.12 -11.90 26.15
N THR A 427 -17.34 -11.08 25.45
CA THR A 427 -16.74 -9.87 26.03
C THR A 427 -17.82 -8.84 26.36
N ARG A 428 -18.80 -8.65 25.44
CA ARG A 428 -19.92 -7.73 25.66
C ARG A 428 -20.83 -8.14 26.81
N ALA A 429 -21.03 -9.43 27.04
CA ALA A 429 -21.87 -9.96 28.13
C ALA A 429 -21.23 -9.81 29.51
N LYS A 430 -19.92 -9.50 29.57
CA LYS A 430 -19.16 -9.29 30.82
C LYS A 430 -19.02 -7.83 31.24
N LEU A 431 -19.36 -6.89 30.34
CA LEU A 431 -19.40 -5.43 30.58
C LEU A 431 -20.82 -4.99 30.96
#